data_f0eb0db60e6fc58f70fb79532c66b01b
#
_entry.id   f0eb0db60e6fc58f70fb79532c66b01b
#
_cell.length_a   1.000
_cell.length_b   1.000
_cell.length_c   1.000
_cell.angle_alpha   90.00
_cell.angle_beta   90.00
_cell.angle_gamma   90.00
#
_symmetry.space_group_name_H-M   'P 1'
#
loop_
_entity.id
_entity.type
_entity.pdbx_description
1 polymer ?
#
loop_
_entity_poly.entity_id
_entity_poly.type
_entity_poly.pdbx_seq_one_letter_code
_entity_poly.pdbx_strand_id
1 'polypeptide(L)'
;MAEANFNLVLHPEARMAASDLEERLKIPSIELTRLYQIDKIQSQYRALGQVLGVSFDDDADYQRAQEAVDAFRAEHPDGVFSIGECMNGDPFELALALTGYGFRVAEIFGTLQGENFGYLKRLAAVSPDTRVYSNMEPTMLNYDPSDCPVTVSVGKDAGYYHPESPVLNWNSDVQPYGYAGLRRFMEALSEGLK
;
A
#
# COMPACT_ATOMS: atom_id res chain seq x y z
N MET A 1 2.73 -28.50 -8.64
CA MET A 1 1.58 -27.93 -7.92
C MET A 1 0.80 -28.99 -7.12
N ALA A 2 0.54 -30.16 -7.66
CA ALA A 2 -0.23 -31.20 -6.91
C ALA A 2 0.43 -31.72 -5.61
N GLU A 3 1.68 -31.39 -5.36
CA GLU A 3 2.44 -31.76 -4.15
C GLU A 3 2.57 -30.61 -3.14
N ALA A 4 2.00 -29.44 -3.43
CA ALA A 4 2.02 -28.30 -2.51
C ALA A 4 1.02 -28.50 -1.38
N ASN A 5 1.37 -28.07 -0.17
CA ASN A 5 0.46 -28.10 0.99
C ASN A 5 -0.50 -26.91 1.00
N PHE A 6 -0.11 -25.79 0.40
CA PHE A 6 -0.91 -24.58 0.23
C PHE A 6 -0.34 -23.69 -0.90
N ASN A 7 -1.15 -22.76 -1.39
CA ASN A 7 -0.76 -21.74 -2.35
C ASN A 7 -0.62 -20.39 -1.65
N LEU A 8 0.44 -19.64 -1.95
CA LEU A 8 0.56 -18.24 -1.54
C LEU A 8 0.01 -17.33 -2.63
N VAL A 9 -0.93 -16.49 -2.27
CA VAL A 9 -1.48 -15.43 -3.12
C VAL A 9 -0.78 -14.13 -2.75
N LEU A 10 0.12 -13.68 -3.61
CA LEU A 10 0.93 -12.48 -3.37
C LEU A 10 0.30 -11.22 -3.97
N HIS A 11 -0.65 -11.38 -4.90
CA HIS A 11 -1.34 -10.28 -5.57
C HIS A 11 -2.83 -10.58 -5.69
N PRO A 12 -3.72 -9.58 -5.47
CA PRO A 12 -5.17 -9.79 -5.55
C PRO A 12 -5.65 -10.39 -6.88
N GLU A 13 -5.02 -10.05 -8.00
CA GLU A 13 -5.34 -10.60 -9.32
C GLU A 13 -5.19 -12.13 -9.41
N ALA A 14 -4.38 -12.75 -8.54
CA ALA A 14 -4.19 -14.19 -8.50
C ALA A 14 -5.30 -14.93 -7.73
N ARG A 15 -6.23 -14.23 -7.06
CA ARG A 15 -7.29 -14.84 -6.24
C ARG A 15 -8.18 -15.82 -7.01
N MET A 16 -8.59 -15.45 -8.24
CA MET A 16 -9.41 -16.34 -9.07
C MET A 16 -8.68 -17.64 -9.40
N ALA A 17 -7.42 -17.56 -9.80
CA ALA A 17 -6.61 -18.75 -10.08
C ALA A 17 -6.38 -19.59 -8.81
N ALA A 18 -6.16 -18.96 -7.67
CA ALA A 18 -6.00 -19.63 -6.39
C ALA A 18 -7.28 -20.37 -5.97
N SER A 19 -8.45 -19.74 -6.13
CA SER A 19 -9.76 -20.35 -5.85
C SER A 19 -10.03 -21.57 -6.75
N ASP A 20 -9.74 -21.47 -8.05
CA ASP A 20 -9.87 -22.60 -8.97
C ASP A 20 -8.95 -23.78 -8.60
N LEU A 21 -7.71 -23.48 -8.21
CA LEU A 21 -6.77 -24.49 -7.71
C LEU A 21 -7.24 -25.14 -6.40
N GLU A 22 -7.79 -24.35 -5.49
CA GLU A 22 -8.35 -24.87 -4.24
C GLU A 22 -9.54 -25.80 -4.49
N GLU A 23 -10.46 -25.41 -5.37
CA GLU A 23 -11.59 -26.25 -5.73
C GLU A 23 -11.16 -27.58 -6.40
N ARG A 24 -10.20 -27.52 -7.31
CA ARG A 24 -9.78 -28.68 -8.13
C ARG A 24 -8.78 -29.58 -7.45
N LEU A 25 -7.82 -29.03 -6.71
CA LEU A 25 -6.72 -29.78 -6.10
C LEU A 25 -6.87 -29.94 -4.60
N LYS A 26 -7.86 -29.27 -3.99
CA LYS A 26 -8.07 -29.24 -2.52
C LYS A 26 -6.85 -28.72 -1.75
N ILE A 27 -6.08 -27.83 -2.39
CA ILE A 27 -4.92 -27.17 -1.80
C ILE A 27 -5.38 -25.78 -1.33
N PRO A 28 -5.36 -25.47 -0.03
CA PRO A 28 -5.81 -24.17 0.48
C PRO A 28 -4.92 -23.04 0.02
N SER A 29 -5.47 -21.85 -0.03
CA SER A 29 -4.75 -20.62 -0.39
C SER A 29 -4.59 -19.71 0.83
N ILE A 30 -3.44 -19.05 0.91
CA ILE A 30 -3.13 -18.04 1.93
C ILE A 30 -2.76 -16.75 1.22
N GLU A 31 -3.39 -15.65 1.57
CA GLU A 31 -3.01 -14.34 1.05
C GLU A 31 -1.86 -13.75 1.88
N LEU A 32 -0.81 -13.34 1.18
CA LEU A 32 0.30 -12.58 1.70
C LEU A 32 0.49 -11.35 0.79
N THR A 33 -0.44 -10.41 0.87
CA THR A 33 -0.44 -9.22 0.04
C THR A 33 0.51 -8.16 0.58
N ARG A 34 0.87 -7.21 -0.28
CA ARG A 34 1.69 -6.08 0.10
C ARG A 34 0.88 -5.10 0.92
N LEU A 35 1.33 -4.81 2.13
CA LEU A 35 0.69 -3.93 3.10
C LEU A 35 1.68 -2.90 3.61
N TYR A 36 1.16 -1.72 4.00
CA TYR A 36 1.92 -0.60 4.56
C TYR A 36 1.49 -0.25 5.98
N GLN A 37 0.31 -0.70 6.45
CA GLN A 37 -0.09 -0.59 7.86
C GLN A 37 0.67 -1.65 8.68
N ILE A 38 1.59 -1.22 9.56
CA ILE A 38 2.50 -2.12 10.30
C ILE A 38 1.75 -3.18 11.11
N ASP A 39 0.64 -2.82 11.77
CA ASP A 39 -0.19 -3.76 12.54
C ASP A 39 -0.88 -4.79 11.65
N LYS A 40 -1.18 -4.44 10.41
CA LYS A 40 -1.74 -5.37 9.43
C LYS A 40 -0.70 -6.34 8.92
N ILE A 41 0.54 -5.87 8.73
CA ILE A 41 1.69 -6.72 8.41
C ILE A 41 1.88 -7.76 9.53
N GLN A 42 1.88 -7.34 10.79
CA GLN A 42 1.99 -8.22 11.94
C GLN A 42 0.84 -9.26 11.98
N SER A 43 -0.39 -8.80 11.76
CA SER A 43 -1.56 -9.68 11.73
C SER A 43 -1.46 -10.73 10.62
N GLN A 44 -0.93 -10.34 9.46
CA GLN A 44 -0.72 -11.23 8.32
C GLN A 44 0.33 -12.32 8.63
N TYR A 45 1.45 -11.97 9.27
CA TYR A 45 2.46 -12.93 9.73
C TYR A 45 1.93 -13.86 10.82
N ARG A 46 1.14 -13.35 11.77
CA ARG A 46 0.47 -14.19 12.78
C ARG A 46 -0.48 -15.22 12.14
N ALA A 47 -1.28 -14.79 11.16
CA ALA A 47 -2.17 -15.69 10.42
C ALA A 47 -1.39 -16.76 9.65
N LEU A 48 -0.30 -16.38 8.98
CA LEU A 48 0.59 -17.30 8.29
C LEU A 48 1.21 -18.31 9.29
N GLY A 49 1.68 -17.84 10.44
CA GLY A 49 2.22 -18.70 11.50
C GLY A 49 1.22 -19.73 12.01
N GLN A 50 -0.03 -19.34 12.20
CA GLN A 50 -1.11 -20.25 12.61
C GLN A 50 -1.32 -21.38 11.58
N VAL A 51 -1.33 -21.06 10.30
CA VAL A 51 -1.49 -22.08 9.24
C VAL A 51 -0.27 -23.01 9.16
N LEU A 52 0.93 -22.48 9.37
CA LEU A 52 2.18 -23.26 9.34
C LEU A 52 2.45 -24.00 10.65
N GLY A 53 1.68 -23.73 11.71
CA GLY A 53 1.92 -24.31 13.04
C GLY A 53 3.21 -23.81 13.70
N VAL A 54 3.66 -22.57 13.36
CA VAL A 54 4.87 -21.95 13.91
C VAL A 54 4.55 -20.57 14.48
N SER A 55 5.41 -20.08 15.38
CA SER A 55 5.41 -18.70 15.84
C SER A 55 6.62 -18.00 15.26
N PHE A 56 6.39 -16.85 14.61
CA PHE A 56 7.46 -15.99 14.16
C PHE A 56 7.85 -15.03 15.29
N ASP A 57 9.15 -14.91 15.53
CA ASP A 57 9.71 -13.83 16.35
C ASP A 57 9.99 -12.63 15.42
N ASP A 58 9.02 -11.75 15.30
CA ASP A 58 9.03 -10.62 14.37
C ASP A 58 9.25 -9.26 15.05
N ASP A 59 9.46 -9.24 16.37
CA ASP A 59 9.58 -8.01 17.16
C ASP A 59 10.69 -7.08 16.63
N ALA A 60 11.86 -7.63 16.31
CA ALA A 60 12.98 -6.84 15.81
C ALA A 60 12.71 -6.25 14.42
N ASP A 61 11.97 -6.96 13.55
CA ASP A 61 11.59 -6.47 12.22
C ASP A 61 10.50 -5.41 12.31
N TYR A 62 9.53 -5.62 13.20
CA TYR A 62 8.52 -4.61 13.54
C TYR A 62 9.18 -3.31 14.00
N GLN A 63 10.09 -3.38 14.96
CA GLN A 63 10.78 -2.19 15.50
C GLN A 63 11.56 -1.44 14.41
N ARG A 64 12.33 -2.14 13.57
CA ARG A 64 13.06 -1.52 12.46
C ARG A 64 12.15 -0.82 11.45
N ALA A 65 10.98 -1.41 11.17
CA ALA A 65 10.01 -0.78 10.28
C ALA A 65 9.36 0.45 10.93
N GLN A 66 9.04 0.38 12.23
CA GLN A 66 8.50 1.52 12.98
C GLN A 66 9.53 2.66 13.06
N GLU A 67 10.79 2.36 13.34
CA GLU A 67 11.89 3.34 13.36
C GLU A 67 12.02 4.08 12.01
N ALA A 68 11.87 3.38 10.88
CA ALA A 68 11.91 4.01 9.57
C ALA A 68 10.71 4.97 9.34
N VAL A 69 9.52 4.60 9.80
CA VAL A 69 8.34 5.47 9.78
C VAL A 69 8.58 6.72 10.63
N ASP A 70 9.07 6.54 11.85
CA ASP A 70 9.29 7.63 12.80
C ASP A 70 10.40 8.58 12.32
N ALA A 71 11.46 8.04 11.73
CA ALA A 71 12.55 8.83 11.14
C ALA A 71 12.03 9.68 9.98
N PHE A 72 11.29 9.08 9.04
CA PHE A 72 10.71 9.82 7.92
C PHE A 72 9.73 10.90 8.39
N ARG A 73 8.90 10.59 9.39
CA ARG A 73 7.98 11.56 9.98
C ARG A 73 8.71 12.72 10.67
N ALA A 74 9.82 12.47 11.34
CA ALA A 74 10.63 13.50 11.98
C ALA A 74 11.30 14.43 10.96
N GLU A 75 11.73 13.90 9.81
CA GLU A 75 12.33 14.66 8.69
C GLU A 75 11.28 15.48 7.92
N HIS A 76 10.05 14.94 7.79
CA HIS A 76 8.99 15.51 6.94
C HIS A 76 7.64 15.59 7.67
N PRO A 77 7.54 16.34 8.80
CA PRO A 77 6.33 16.37 9.63
C PRO A 77 5.08 16.91 8.93
N ASP A 78 5.27 17.77 7.94
CA ASP A 78 4.20 18.41 7.16
C ASP A 78 4.01 17.74 5.78
N GLY A 79 4.44 16.48 5.64
CA GLY A 79 4.34 15.72 4.39
C GLY A 79 2.91 15.59 3.88
N VAL A 80 2.67 16.03 2.64
CA VAL A 80 1.38 15.92 1.95
C VAL A 80 1.54 15.01 0.74
N PHE A 81 0.76 13.94 0.69
CA PHE A 81 0.86 12.90 -0.32
C PHE A 81 -0.25 12.95 -1.36
N SER A 82 0.13 12.70 -2.61
CA SER A 82 -0.73 12.26 -3.68
C SER A 82 -0.38 10.80 -4.02
N ILE A 83 -1.37 9.93 -4.14
CA ILE A 83 -1.15 8.49 -4.32
C ILE A 83 -1.87 8.02 -5.57
N GLY A 84 -1.14 7.38 -6.49
CA GLY A 84 -1.68 6.76 -7.69
C GLY A 84 -1.83 5.24 -7.57
N GLU A 85 -2.53 4.64 -8.52
CA GLU A 85 -2.68 3.19 -8.61
C GLU A 85 -1.53 2.49 -9.36
N CYS A 86 -0.69 3.25 -10.07
CA CYS A 86 0.49 2.71 -10.75
C CYS A 86 1.64 2.46 -9.77
N MET A 87 1.38 1.66 -8.73
CA MET A 87 2.33 1.30 -7.69
C MET A 87 2.18 -0.16 -7.25
N ASN A 88 3.19 -0.70 -6.56
CA ASN A 88 3.11 -2.02 -5.95
C ASN A 88 2.36 -1.95 -4.61
N GLY A 89 1.07 -2.18 -4.64
CA GLY A 89 0.19 -2.23 -3.47
C GLY A 89 -1.17 -1.60 -3.76
N ASP A 90 -2.04 -1.62 -2.77
CA ASP A 90 -3.34 -0.98 -2.84
C ASP A 90 -3.20 0.50 -2.41
N PRO A 91 -3.54 1.49 -3.26
CA PRO A 91 -3.40 2.91 -2.95
C PRO A 91 -4.26 3.35 -1.75
N PHE A 92 -5.39 2.72 -1.52
CA PHE A 92 -6.28 3.04 -0.40
C PHE A 92 -5.74 2.48 0.92
N GLU A 93 -5.09 1.31 0.88
CA GLU A 93 -4.38 0.73 2.03
C GLU A 93 -3.18 1.60 2.41
N LEU A 94 -2.38 2.04 1.43
CA LEU A 94 -1.28 2.97 1.64
C LEU A 94 -1.77 4.30 2.22
N ALA A 95 -2.87 4.85 1.70
CA ALA A 95 -3.45 6.08 2.22
C ALA A 95 -3.83 5.97 3.70
N LEU A 96 -4.44 4.84 4.11
CA LEU A 96 -4.74 4.57 5.51
C LEU A 96 -3.48 4.42 6.36
N ALA A 97 -2.43 3.78 5.84
CA ALA A 97 -1.16 3.65 6.54
C ALA A 97 -0.54 5.03 6.79
N LEU A 98 -0.38 5.84 5.73
CA LEU A 98 0.20 7.19 5.84
C LEU A 98 -0.60 8.10 6.76
N THR A 99 -1.94 8.06 6.68
CA THR A 99 -2.82 8.80 7.60
C THR A 99 -2.63 8.32 9.04
N GLY A 100 -2.53 6.99 9.26
CA GLY A 100 -2.26 6.42 10.58
C GLY A 100 -0.90 6.81 11.15
N TYR A 101 0.10 7.03 10.30
CA TYR A 101 1.42 7.54 10.68
C TYR A 101 1.45 9.06 10.89
N GLY A 102 0.33 9.75 10.68
CA GLY A 102 0.18 11.19 10.93
C GLY A 102 0.52 12.07 9.73
N PHE A 103 0.63 11.51 8.53
CA PHE A 103 0.77 12.28 7.30
C PHE A 103 -0.58 12.67 6.71
N ARG A 104 -0.59 13.75 5.94
CA ARG A 104 -1.75 14.16 5.16
C ARG A 104 -1.74 13.45 3.81
N VAL A 105 -2.82 12.76 3.46
CA VAL A 105 -3.08 12.29 2.12
C VAL A 105 -4.10 13.23 1.49
N ALA A 106 -3.68 14.02 0.51
CA ALA A 106 -4.56 14.99 -0.14
C ALA A 106 -5.44 14.32 -1.20
N GLU A 107 -4.85 13.42 -1.99
CA GLU A 107 -5.51 12.83 -3.14
C GLU A 107 -5.10 11.38 -3.40
N ILE A 108 -6.04 10.62 -3.93
CA ILE A 108 -5.84 9.26 -4.41
C ILE A 108 -6.38 9.17 -5.83
N PHE A 109 -5.56 8.74 -6.77
CA PHE A 109 -5.96 8.43 -8.14
C PHE A 109 -6.03 6.91 -8.28
N GLY A 110 -7.24 6.38 -8.34
CA GLY A 110 -7.39 4.92 -8.35
C GLY A 110 -8.76 4.46 -8.81
N THR A 111 -8.79 3.27 -9.40
CA THR A 111 -10.01 2.60 -9.82
C THR A 111 -10.72 1.98 -8.62
N LEU A 112 -11.97 2.37 -8.40
CA LEU A 112 -12.78 1.84 -7.30
C LEU A 112 -13.30 0.44 -7.64
N GLN A 113 -12.93 -0.52 -6.81
CA GLN A 113 -13.42 -1.88 -6.85
C GLN A 113 -14.16 -2.21 -5.55
N GLY A 114 -15.01 -3.24 -5.56
CA GLY A 114 -15.80 -3.62 -4.38
C GLY A 114 -14.95 -3.87 -3.12
N GLU A 115 -13.75 -4.39 -3.29
CA GLU A 115 -12.80 -4.67 -2.20
C GLU A 115 -12.23 -3.40 -1.54
N ASN A 116 -12.17 -2.27 -2.28
CA ASN A 116 -11.66 -1.00 -1.74
C ASN A 116 -12.65 -0.28 -0.81
N PHE A 117 -13.95 -0.61 -0.87
CA PHE A 117 -14.96 0.09 -0.04
C PHE A 117 -14.70 0.00 1.46
N GLY A 118 -14.09 -1.09 1.93
CA GLY A 118 -13.66 -1.23 3.32
C GLY A 118 -12.61 -0.18 3.73
N TYR A 119 -11.63 0.05 2.87
CA TYR A 119 -10.61 1.08 3.08
C TYR A 119 -11.20 2.48 2.97
N LEU A 120 -12.00 2.75 1.95
CA LEU A 120 -12.65 4.05 1.75
C LEU A 120 -13.52 4.48 2.92
N LYS A 121 -14.34 3.56 3.46
CA LYS A 121 -15.17 3.85 4.63
C LYS A 121 -14.33 4.23 5.84
N ARG A 122 -13.19 3.57 6.05
CA ARG A 122 -12.27 3.89 7.13
C ARG A 122 -11.55 5.22 6.88
N LEU A 123 -11.10 5.45 5.64
CA LEU A 123 -10.42 6.68 5.25
C LEU A 123 -11.34 7.89 5.41
N ALA A 124 -12.61 7.79 4.98
CA ALA A 124 -13.60 8.84 5.18
C ALA A 124 -13.85 9.19 6.66
N ALA A 125 -13.62 8.25 7.58
CA ALA A 125 -13.75 8.50 9.01
C ALA A 125 -12.52 9.20 9.62
N VAL A 126 -11.30 8.94 9.09
CA VAL A 126 -10.04 9.46 9.67
C VAL A 126 -9.41 10.60 8.87
N SER A 127 -9.74 10.72 7.59
CA SER A 127 -9.25 11.76 6.67
C SER A 127 -10.34 12.16 5.67
N PRO A 128 -11.44 12.82 6.14
CA PRO A 128 -12.60 13.13 5.30
C PRO A 128 -12.29 14.10 4.16
N ASP A 129 -11.18 14.83 4.26
CA ASP A 129 -10.74 15.80 3.23
C ASP A 129 -9.91 15.17 2.11
N THR A 130 -9.58 13.87 2.22
CA THR A 130 -8.88 13.16 1.14
C THR A 130 -9.79 13.02 -0.08
N ARG A 131 -9.36 13.55 -1.20
CA ARG A 131 -10.08 13.46 -2.48
C ARG A 131 -9.76 12.14 -3.17
N VAL A 132 -10.76 11.54 -3.82
CA VAL A 132 -10.57 10.30 -4.59
C VAL A 132 -11.03 10.53 -6.01
N TYR A 133 -10.12 10.25 -6.95
CA TYR A 133 -10.35 10.39 -8.38
C TYR A 133 -10.18 9.05 -9.07
N SER A 134 -10.95 8.82 -10.13
CA SER A 134 -10.75 7.67 -11.00
C SER A 134 -9.97 8.09 -12.25
N ASN A 135 -8.86 7.41 -12.53
CA ASN A 135 -8.09 7.62 -13.75
C ASN A 135 -8.93 7.37 -15.04
N MET A 136 -10.04 6.63 -14.92
CA MET A 136 -10.92 6.30 -16.02
C MET A 136 -11.99 7.37 -16.29
N GLU A 137 -12.12 8.38 -15.43
CA GLU A 137 -13.11 9.45 -15.61
C GLU A 137 -12.68 10.44 -16.69
N PRO A 138 -13.52 10.70 -17.71
CA PRO A 138 -13.18 11.67 -18.77
C PRO A 138 -12.92 13.09 -18.25
N THR A 139 -13.50 13.46 -17.11
CA THR A 139 -13.32 14.76 -16.45
C THR A 139 -11.89 15.00 -16.00
N MET A 140 -11.08 13.95 -15.83
CA MET A 140 -9.67 14.05 -15.46
C MET A 140 -8.81 14.75 -16.54
N LEU A 141 -9.31 14.90 -17.76
CA LEU A 141 -8.67 15.74 -18.79
C LEU A 141 -8.60 17.22 -18.38
N ASN A 142 -9.47 17.66 -17.48
CA ASN A 142 -9.54 19.02 -16.97
C ASN A 142 -9.11 19.11 -15.49
N TYR A 143 -8.38 18.10 -15.00
CA TYR A 143 -7.86 18.13 -13.64
C TYR A 143 -6.86 19.29 -13.49
N ASP A 144 -7.02 20.09 -12.43
CA ASP A 144 -6.14 21.20 -12.09
C ASP A 144 -5.54 20.99 -10.70
N PRO A 145 -4.21 20.79 -10.58
CA PRO A 145 -3.53 20.59 -9.31
C PRO A 145 -3.33 21.88 -8.48
N SER A 146 -3.67 23.05 -9.02
CA SER A 146 -3.29 24.35 -8.43
C SER A 146 -3.85 24.60 -7.04
N ASP A 147 -4.98 23.97 -6.67
CA ASP A 147 -5.61 24.07 -5.37
C ASP A 147 -5.22 22.94 -4.40
N CYS A 148 -4.34 22.02 -4.82
CA CYS A 148 -3.92 20.86 -4.05
C CYS A 148 -2.39 20.69 -4.05
N PRO A 149 -1.63 21.53 -3.33
CA PRO A 149 -0.19 21.33 -3.25
C PRO A 149 0.15 20.04 -2.50
N VAL A 150 1.03 19.23 -3.10
CA VAL A 150 1.56 18.00 -2.53
C VAL A 150 3.08 18.08 -2.40
N THR A 151 3.64 17.39 -1.41
CA THR A 151 5.09 17.33 -1.19
C THR A 151 5.74 16.16 -1.91
N VAL A 152 4.99 15.08 -2.13
CA VAL A 152 5.44 13.90 -2.86
C VAL A 152 4.29 13.15 -3.50
N SER A 153 4.51 12.67 -4.71
CA SER A 153 3.61 11.77 -5.42
C SER A 153 4.14 10.35 -5.38
N VAL A 154 3.27 9.38 -5.09
CA VAL A 154 3.57 7.96 -5.14
C VAL A 154 2.84 7.32 -6.31
N GLY A 155 3.58 6.70 -7.23
CA GLY A 155 3.04 6.16 -8.48
C GLY A 155 3.17 7.14 -9.65
N LYS A 156 3.30 6.58 -10.85
CA LYS A 156 3.49 7.39 -12.09
C LYS A 156 2.30 8.25 -12.43
N ASP A 157 1.10 7.76 -12.18
CA ASP A 157 -0.16 8.46 -12.44
C ASP A 157 -0.34 9.65 -11.50
N ALA A 158 -0.05 9.51 -10.21
CA ALA A 158 -0.03 10.65 -9.30
C ALA A 158 1.01 11.71 -9.74
N GLY A 159 2.22 11.27 -10.13
CA GLY A 159 3.23 12.17 -10.67
C GLY A 159 2.85 12.86 -11.98
N TYR A 160 2.00 12.23 -12.78
CA TYR A 160 1.45 12.85 -14.00
C TYR A 160 0.55 14.05 -13.67
N TYR A 161 -0.28 13.91 -12.63
CA TYR A 161 -1.18 14.98 -12.19
C TYR A 161 -0.47 16.07 -11.37
N HIS A 162 0.67 15.76 -10.75
CA HIS A 162 1.47 16.68 -9.95
C HIS A 162 2.94 16.74 -10.45
N PRO A 163 3.17 17.29 -11.66
CA PRO A 163 4.50 17.26 -12.30
C PRO A 163 5.58 18.05 -11.54
N GLU A 164 5.17 18.98 -10.67
CA GLU A 164 6.09 19.79 -9.85
C GLU A 164 6.52 19.08 -8.56
N SER A 165 5.87 17.98 -8.18
CA SER A 165 6.22 17.21 -6.98
C SER A 165 7.25 16.12 -7.30
N PRO A 166 8.19 15.80 -6.39
CA PRO A 166 8.99 14.59 -6.47
C PRO A 166 8.10 13.34 -6.60
N VAL A 167 8.50 12.41 -7.48
CA VAL A 167 7.73 11.20 -7.75
C VAL A 167 8.46 9.96 -7.26
N LEU A 168 7.89 9.25 -6.29
CA LEU A 168 8.34 7.92 -5.94
C LEU A 168 7.69 6.89 -6.87
N ASN A 169 8.47 6.39 -7.81
CA ASN A 169 8.03 5.32 -8.69
C ASN A 169 8.16 3.96 -8.00
N TRP A 170 7.16 3.60 -7.17
CA TRP A 170 7.13 2.39 -6.37
C TRP A 170 6.46 1.23 -7.11
N ASN A 171 7.08 0.77 -8.20
CA ASN A 171 6.55 -0.30 -9.05
C ASN A 171 7.68 -1.15 -9.65
N SER A 172 8.32 -1.99 -8.81
CA SER A 172 9.37 -2.91 -9.23
C SER A 172 9.15 -4.29 -8.63
N ASP A 173 9.40 -5.33 -9.40
CA ASP A 173 9.20 -6.73 -9.00
C ASP A 173 10.11 -7.17 -7.84
N VAL A 174 11.24 -6.49 -7.67
CA VAL A 174 12.23 -6.81 -6.61
C VAL A 174 11.96 -6.12 -5.26
N GLN A 175 10.88 -5.33 -5.15
CA GLN A 175 10.54 -4.67 -3.90
C GLN A 175 10.11 -5.69 -2.83
N PRO A 176 10.65 -5.59 -1.60
CA PRO A 176 10.33 -6.54 -0.54
C PRO A 176 8.88 -6.41 -0.04
N TYR A 177 8.40 -7.44 0.67
CA TYR A 177 7.11 -7.51 1.33
C TYR A 177 7.26 -7.27 2.84
N GLY A 178 6.13 -7.09 3.52
CA GLY A 178 6.05 -7.03 4.96
C GLY A 178 6.86 -5.88 5.57
N TYR A 179 7.47 -6.11 6.72
CA TYR A 179 8.25 -5.10 7.42
C TYR A 179 9.43 -4.54 6.61
N ALA A 180 10.13 -5.41 5.88
CA ALA A 180 11.21 -4.98 5.00
C ALA A 180 10.68 -4.10 3.86
N GLY A 181 9.47 -4.38 3.37
CA GLY A 181 8.78 -3.58 2.37
C GLY A 181 8.42 -2.19 2.86
N LEU A 182 7.80 -2.10 4.04
CA LEU A 182 7.46 -0.83 4.67
C LEU A 182 8.71 0.01 4.96
N ARG A 183 9.75 -0.61 5.56
CA ARG A 183 11.02 0.08 5.82
C ARG A 183 11.63 0.64 4.53
N ARG A 184 11.77 -0.18 3.49
CA ARG A 184 12.36 0.26 2.22
C ARG A 184 11.53 1.33 1.51
N PHE A 185 10.19 1.29 1.67
CA PHE A 185 9.30 2.34 1.17
C PHE A 185 9.60 3.69 1.84
N MET A 186 9.73 3.74 3.17
CA MET A 186 10.06 4.98 3.91
C MET A 186 11.46 5.49 3.57
N GLU A 187 12.45 4.59 3.47
CA GLU A 187 13.81 4.93 3.03
C GLU A 187 13.80 5.55 1.62
N ALA A 188 13.03 4.96 0.69
CA ALA A 188 12.92 5.45 -0.68
C ALA A 188 12.22 6.83 -0.77
N LEU A 189 11.24 7.10 0.10
CA LEU A 189 10.64 8.43 0.24
C LEU A 189 11.68 9.45 0.71
N SER A 190 12.48 9.14 1.76
CA SER A 190 13.55 10.03 2.25
C SER A 190 14.63 10.27 1.18
N GLU A 191 14.98 9.26 0.38
CA GLU A 191 15.93 9.39 -0.73
C GLU A 191 15.40 10.29 -1.86
N GLY A 192 14.12 10.19 -2.19
CA GLY A 192 13.47 10.93 -3.26
C GLY A 192 13.19 12.39 -2.94
N LEU A 193 13.22 12.78 -1.67
CA LEU A 193 12.97 14.15 -1.20
C LEU A 193 14.26 14.94 -0.90
N LYS A 194 15.43 14.33 -1.05
CA LYS A 194 16.76 14.98 -0.95
C LYS A 194 17.17 15.62 -2.27
#